data_9161cd9564d049ee2e3c37258d2f239f
#
_entry.id   9161cd9564d049ee2e3c37258d2f239f
#
_cell.length_a   1.000
_cell.length_b   1.000
_cell.length_c   1.000
_cell.angle_alpha   90.00
_cell.angle_beta   90.00
_cell.angle_gamma   90.00
#
_symmetry.space_group_name_H-M   'P 1'
#
loop_
_entity.id
_entity.type
_entity.pdbx_description
1 polymer ?
#
loop_
_entity_poly.entity_id
_entity_poly.type
_entity_poly.pdbx_seq_one_letter_code
_entity_poly.pdbx_strand_id
1 'polypeptide(L)'
;LTDMTYEEWQQVLRTNLDSCFLTCRNALPGMIHRKKGKIINISSVWGNVGASMEVAYSASKGGVNSFTKALAKELGPSNIQVNAIACGVIDTDMNKCFSEEERQELIAEIPADRMGKTQEVAQLVVQLCTGNEYLTGQIITLDGGWI
;
A
#
# COMPACT_ATOMS: atom_id res chain seq x y z
N LEU A 1 3.45 20.46 -7.01
CA LEU A 1 4.27 19.83 -8.07
C LEU A 1 5.28 20.80 -8.67
N THR A 2 4.89 22.02 -8.96
CA THR A 2 5.75 23.03 -9.63
C THR A 2 7.05 23.31 -8.87
N ASP A 3 7.05 23.22 -7.56
CA ASP A 3 8.18 23.52 -6.67
C ASP A 3 9.00 22.27 -6.29
N MET A 4 8.53 21.08 -6.73
CA MET A 4 9.21 19.81 -6.48
C MET A 4 10.38 19.63 -7.47
N THR A 5 11.56 19.36 -6.95
CA THR A 5 12.72 19.04 -7.78
C THR A 5 12.62 17.61 -8.32
N TYR A 6 13.39 17.32 -9.38
CA TYR A 6 13.45 15.95 -9.92
C TYR A 6 14.05 14.96 -8.93
N GLU A 7 14.99 15.40 -8.11
CA GLU A 7 15.62 14.62 -7.05
C GLU A 7 14.62 14.21 -5.97
N GLU A 8 13.76 15.13 -5.53
CA GLU A 8 12.67 14.84 -4.58
C GLU A 8 11.66 13.85 -5.16
N TRP A 9 11.23 14.05 -6.42
CA TRP A 9 10.41 13.10 -7.15
C TRP A 9 11.03 11.71 -7.16
N GLN A 10 12.30 11.59 -7.56
CA GLN A 10 13.03 10.32 -7.61
C GLN A 10 13.15 9.67 -6.23
N GLN A 11 13.35 10.47 -5.18
CA GLN A 11 13.43 9.98 -3.82
C GLN A 11 12.13 9.28 -3.39
N VAL A 12 10.97 9.88 -3.69
CA VAL A 12 9.66 9.28 -3.40
C VAL A 12 9.48 7.96 -4.15
N LEU A 13 9.79 7.94 -5.45
CA LEU A 13 9.66 6.72 -6.25
C LEU A 13 10.60 5.61 -5.76
N ARG A 14 11.86 5.93 -5.48
CA ARG A 14 12.83 4.95 -4.95
C ARG A 14 12.39 4.38 -3.62
N THR A 15 11.90 5.23 -2.72
CA THR A 15 11.46 4.80 -1.39
C THR A 15 10.22 3.92 -1.47
N ASN A 16 9.22 4.28 -2.27
CA ASN A 16 7.92 3.63 -2.23
C ASN A 16 7.74 2.52 -3.27
N LEU A 17 8.32 2.68 -4.47
CA LEU A 17 8.09 1.75 -5.60
C LEU A 17 9.30 0.85 -5.86
N ASP A 18 10.51 1.41 -5.98
CA ASP A 18 11.70 0.60 -6.24
C ASP A 18 11.98 -0.36 -5.09
N SER A 19 11.66 0.02 -3.84
CA SER A 19 11.78 -0.86 -2.68
C SER A 19 10.90 -2.12 -2.82
N CYS A 20 9.68 -1.99 -3.32
CA CYS A 20 8.80 -3.14 -3.60
C CYS A 20 9.42 -4.06 -4.66
N PHE A 21 9.91 -3.48 -5.76
CA PHE A 21 10.60 -4.24 -6.82
C PHE A 21 11.82 -4.99 -6.27
N LEU A 22 12.72 -4.31 -5.57
CA LEU A 22 13.95 -4.89 -5.05
C LEU A 22 13.67 -6.01 -4.04
N THR A 23 12.70 -5.80 -3.13
CA THR A 23 12.31 -6.79 -2.14
C THR A 23 11.71 -8.03 -2.80
N CYS A 24 10.76 -7.85 -3.72
CA CYS A 24 10.15 -8.96 -4.47
C CYS A 24 11.19 -9.71 -5.29
N ARG A 25 12.03 -9.01 -6.05
CA ARG A 25 13.08 -9.63 -6.87
C ARG A 25 13.98 -10.56 -6.05
N ASN A 26 14.33 -10.18 -4.82
CA ASN A 26 15.17 -11.00 -3.95
C ASN A 26 14.43 -12.18 -3.31
N ALA A 27 13.15 -12.03 -2.98
CA ALA A 27 12.34 -13.07 -2.34
C ALA A 27 11.85 -14.15 -3.33
N LEU A 28 11.57 -13.77 -4.56
CA LEU A 28 10.90 -14.61 -5.56
C LEU A 28 11.61 -15.90 -5.91
N PRO A 29 12.94 -15.97 -6.12
CA PRO A 29 13.61 -17.25 -6.49
C PRO A 29 13.29 -18.37 -5.51
N GLY A 30 13.34 -18.10 -4.20
CA GLY A 30 13.00 -19.08 -3.18
C GLY A 30 11.51 -19.45 -3.15
N MET A 31 10.61 -18.48 -3.37
CA MET A 31 9.17 -18.75 -3.44
C MET A 31 8.80 -19.58 -4.66
N ILE A 32 9.35 -19.26 -5.83
CA ILE A 32 9.11 -19.98 -7.09
C ILE A 32 9.61 -21.42 -6.98
N HIS A 33 10.80 -21.62 -6.41
CA HIS A 33 11.36 -22.96 -6.20
C HIS A 33 10.45 -23.85 -5.34
N ARG A 34 9.89 -23.28 -4.28
CA ARG A 34 8.96 -23.99 -3.38
C ARG A 34 7.52 -24.06 -3.89
N LYS A 35 7.20 -23.35 -4.97
CA LYS A 35 5.81 -23.16 -5.46
C LYS A 35 4.85 -22.71 -4.35
N LYS A 36 5.31 -21.84 -3.50
CA LYS A 36 4.54 -21.32 -2.35
C LYS A 36 5.08 -19.97 -1.89
N GLY A 37 4.21 -19.00 -1.77
CA GLY A 37 4.55 -17.68 -1.26
C GLY A 37 3.35 -16.76 -1.18
N LYS A 38 3.43 -15.77 -0.30
CA LYS A 38 2.49 -14.66 -0.24
C LYS A 38 3.24 -13.35 -0.11
N ILE A 39 2.85 -12.38 -0.91
CA ILE A 39 3.41 -11.03 -0.93
C ILE A 39 2.27 -10.06 -0.63
N ILE A 40 2.45 -9.23 0.37
CA ILE A 40 1.49 -8.18 0.73
C ILE A 40 2.23 -6.85 0.66
N ASN A 41 1.89 -6.05 -0.34
CA ASN A 41 2.42 -4.70 -0.48
C ASN A 41 1.56 -3.71 0.31
N ILE A 42 2.20 -2.75 0.98
CA ILE A 42 1.49 -1.68 1.67
C ILE A 42 1.40 -0.47 0.74
N SER A 43 0.18 -0.21 0.30
CA SER A 43 -0.20 0.89 -0.56
C SER A 43 -0.95 1.97 0.22
N SER A 44 -1.67 2.82 -0.47
CA SER A 44 -2.48 3.90 0.07
C SER A 44 -3.74 4.07 -0.78
N VAL A 45 -4.79 4.60 -0.18
CA VAL A 45 -5.98 5.08 -0.91
C VAL A 45 -5.61 6.11 -1.97
N TRP A 46 -4.57 6.92 -1.75
CA TRP A 46 -4.05 7.86 -2.74
C TRP A 46 -3.45 7.18 -3.98
N GLY A 47 -3.10 5.92 -3.91
CA GLY A 47 -2.77 5.10 -5.07
C GLY A 47 -3.98 4.69 -5.90
N ASN A 48 -5.20 4.76 -5.34
CA ASN A 48 -6.45 4.46 -6.02
C ASN A 48 -7.04 5.71 -6.70
N VAL A 49 -7.11 6.84 -5.97
CA VAL A 49 -7.85 8.04 -6.39
C VAL A 49 -6.95 9.26 -6.61
N GLY A 50 -5.72 9.24 -6.11
CA GLY A 50 -4.84 10.41 -6.09
C GLY A 50 -5.23 11.42 -5.00
N ALA A 51 -4.29 12.32 -4.67
CA ALA A 51 -4.53 13.41 -3.73
C ALA A 51 -3.89 14.70 -4.22
N SER A 52 -4.57 15.82 -3.98
CA SER A 52 -4.01 17.15 -4.18
C SER A 52 -2.79 17.32 -3.28
N MET A 53 -1.76 17.99 -3.76
CA MET A 53 -0.47 18.22 -3.10
C MET A 53 0.39 16.95 -2.90
N GLU A 54 -0.12 15.76 -3.21
CA GLU A 54 0.53 14.46 -3.02
C GLU A 54 0.80 13.73 -4.36
N VAL A 55 1.11 14.47 -5.43
CA VAL A 55 1.22 13.90 -6.80
C VAL A 55 2.29 12.80 -6.88
N ALA A 56 3.49 13.02 -6.34
CA ALA A 56 4.57 12.03 -6.37
C ALA A 56 4.25 10.81 -5.52
N TYR A 57 3.69 11.02 -4.34
CA TYR A 57 3.25 9.93 -3.45
C TYR A 57 2.14 9.11 -4.10
N SER A 58 1.11 9.76 -4.63
CA SER A 58 0.00 9.12 -5.34
C SER A 58 0.49 8.32 -6.55
N ALA A 59 1.39 8.88 -7.35
CA ALA A 59 2.00 8.18 -8.48
C ALA A 59 2.78 6.93 -8.02
N SER A 60 3.58 7.05 -6.95
CA SER A 60 4.34 5.93 -6.39
C SER A 60 3.43 4.79 -5.89
N LYS A 61 2.35 5.13 -5.17
CA LYS A 61 1.38 4.15 -4.64
C LYS A 61 0.48 3.57 -5.72
N GLY A 62 0.12 4.35 -6.74
CA GLY A 62 -0.50 3.84 -7.97
C GLY A 62 0.40 2.86 -8.71
N GLY A 63 1.70 3.13 -8.75
CA GLY A 63 2.72 2.21 -9.25
C GLY A 63 2.75 0.90 -8.47
N VAL A 64 2.72 0.95 -7.13
CA VAL A 64 2.64 -0.24 -6.26
C VAL A 64 1.38 -1.06 -6.55
N ASN A 65 0.23 -0.40 -6.77
CA ASN A 65 -1.03 -1.08 -7.11
C ASN A 65 -0.93 -1.81 -8.45
N SER A 66 -0.40 -1.15 -9.47
CA SER A 66 -0.21 -1.76 -10.80
C SER A 66 0.83 -2.87 -10.78
N PHE A 67 1.95 -2.67 -10.08
CA PHE A 67 2.99 -3.67 -9.83
C PHE A 67 2.39 -4.93 -9.18
N THR A 68 1.59 -4.77 -8.12
CA THR A 68 0.91 -5.86 -7.43
C THR A 68 0.05 -6.69 -8.38
N LYS A 69 -0.78 -6.03 -9.20
CA LYS A 69 -1.68 -6.70 -10.15
C LYS A 69 -0.91 -7.45 -11.25
N ALA A 70 0.15 -6.84 -11.77
CA ALA A 70 0.98 -7.46 -12.81
C ALA A 70 1.73 -8.69 -12.25
N LEU A 71 2.38 -8.52 -11.09
CA LEU A 71 3.15 -9.58 -10.45
C LEU A 71 2.26 -10.76 -10.04
N ALA A 72 1.03 -10.51 -9.60
CA ALA A 72 0.06 -11.58 -9.29
C ALA A 72 -0.24 -12.46 -10.51
N LYS A 73 -0.38 -11.86 -11.69
CA LYS A 73 -0.62 -12.61 -12.93
C LYS A 73 0.61 -13.44 -13.34
N GLU A 74 1.80 -12.86 -13.20
CA GLU A 74 3.06 -13.53 -13.53
C GLU A 74 3.34 -14.72 -12.61
N LEU A 75 3.00 -14.61 -11.33
CA LEU A 75 3.32 -15.60 -10.30
C LEU A 75 2.20 -16.60 -10.02
N GLY A 76 1.02 -16.41 -10.58
CA GLY A 76 -0.09 -17.36 -10.44
C GLY A 76 0.27 -18.81 -10.75
N PRO A 77 0.97 -19.10 -11.89
CA PRO A 77 1.41 -20.45 -12.21
C PRO A 77 2.38 -21.08 -11.20
N SER A 78 3.01 -20.25 -10.37
CA SER A 78 3.93 -20.67 -9.30
C SER A 78 3.25 -20.80 -7.93
N ASN A 79 1.92 -20.67 -7.86
CA ASN A 79 1.15 -20.71 -6.63
C ASN A 79 1.62 -19.65 -5.60
N ILE A 80 1.93 -18.43 -6.07
CA ILE A 80 2.32 -17.31 -5.23
C ILE A 80 1.22 -16.24 -5.34
N GLN A 81 0.65 -15.84 -4.21
CA GLN A 81 -0.37 -14.81 -4.15
C GLN A 81 0.30 -13.45 -3.87
N VAL A 82 -0.13 -12.44 -4.62
CA VAL A 82 0.38 -11.06 -4.47
C VAL A 82 -0.83 -10.13 -4.34
N ASN A 83 -0.94 -9.47 -3.20
CA ASN A 83 -2.01 -8.50 -2.92
C ASN A 83 -1.43 -7.22 -2.34
N ALA A 84 -2.20 -6.15 -2.31
CA ALA A 84 -1.84 -4.93 -1.60
C ALA A 84 -2.95 -4.49 -0.66
N ILE A 85 -2.57 -3.79 0.40
CA ILE A 85 -3.49 -3.08 1.29
C ILE A 85 -3.35 -1.59 0.98
N ALA A 86 -4.41 -0.98 0.49
CA ALA A 86 -4.54 0.46 0.31
C ALA A 86 -5.03 1.06 1.62
N CYS A 87 -4.10 1.56 2.44
CA CYS A 87 -4.41 2.16 3.73
C CYS A 87 -5.00 3.55 3.56
N GLY A 88 -6.03 3.86 4.33
CA GLY A 88 -6.48 5.22 4.60
C GLY A 88 -5.59 5.91 5.62
N VAL A 89 -6.18 6.75 6.46
CA VAL A 89 -5.46 7.47 7.53
C VAL A 89 -5.24 6.53 8.71
N ILE A 90 -3.97 6.19 8.94
CA ILE A 90 -3.56 5.32 10.05
C ILE A 90 -2.79 6.14 11.09
N ASP A 91 -3.11 5.98 12.37
CA ASP A 91 -2.43 6.68 13.47
C ASP A 91 -0.98 6.19 13.60
N THR A 92 -0.08 6.95 13.00
CA THR A 92 1.37 6.66 12.91
C THR A 92 2.17 7.94 13.11
N ASP A 93 3.48 7.81 13.25
CA ASP A 93 4.39 8.94 13.34
C ASP A 93 4.32 9.88 12.13
N MET A 94 3.95 9.37 10.95
CA MET A 94 3.76 10.17 9.73
C MET A 94 2.68 11.24 9.92
N ASN A 95 1.65 10.95 10.70
CA ASN A 95 0.50 11.84 10.93
C ASN A 95 0.63 12.71 12.19
N LYS A 96 1.81 12.67 12.88
CA LYS A 96 2.07 13.53 14.05
C LYS A 96 2.33 14.99 13.70
N CYS A 97 2.54 15.31 12.42
CA CYS A 97 2.70 16.68 11.95
C CYS A 97 1.42 17.50 11.99
N PHE A 98 0.25 16.85 12.03
CA PHE A 98 -1.05 17.54 12.08
C PHE A 98 -1.32 18.10 13.47
N SER A 99 -1.84 19.33 13.54
CA SER A 99 -2.40 19.91 14.76
C SER A 99 -3.62 19.10 15.22
N GLU A 100 -4.08 19.34 16.44
CA GLU A 100 -5.28 18.65 16.94
C GLU A 100 -6.54 19.04 16.14
N GLU A 101 -6.64 20.30 15.72
CA GLU A 101 -7.73 20.78 14.86
C GLU A 101 -7.75 20.08 13.52
N GLU A 102 -6.59 20.01 12.83
CA GLU A 102 -6.45 19.30 11.53
C GLU A 102 -6.76 17.81 11.66
N ARG A 103 -6.36 17.19 12.78
CA ARG A 103 -6.72 15.79 13.07
C ARG A 103 -8.22 15.58 13.21
N GLN A 104 -8.90 16.47 13.90
CA GLN A 104 -10.37 16.40 14.09
C GLN A 104 -11.11 16.62 12.76
N GLU A 105 -10.67 17.58 11.96
CA GLU A 105 -11.22 17.79 10.61
C GLU A 105 -11.06 16.54 9.74
N LEU A 106 -9.86 15.92 9.73
CA LEU A 106 -9.61 14.70 8.98
C LEU A 106 -10.44 13.52 9.48
N ILE A 107 -10.59 13.37 10.80
CA ILE A 107 -11.42 12.32 11.41
C ILE A 107 -12.90 12.50 11.01
N ALA A 108 -13.39 13.73 10.96
CA ALA A 108 -14.78 14.03 10.59
C ALA A 108 -15.11 13.62 9.13
N GLU A 109 -14.12 13.51 8.26
CA GLU A 109 -14.31 13.00 6.90
C GLU A 109 -14.42 11.47 6.84
N ILE A 110 -13.97 10.75 7.87
CA ILE A 110 -13.92 9.28 7.90
C ILE A 110 -15.23 8.75 8.50
N PRO A 111 -16.05 7.97 7.76
CA PRO A 111 -17.30 7.42 8.29
C PRO A 111 -17.18 6.58 9.57
N ALA A 112 -16.03 5.94 9.79
CA ALA A 112 -15.75 5.23 11.03
C ALA A 112 -15.46 6.14 12.23
N ASP A 113 -15.46 7.48 12.04
CA ASP A 113 -15.25 8.52 13.06
C ASP A 113 -13.95 8.38 13.86
N ARG A 114 -12.91 7.85 13.21
CA ARG A 114 -11.57 7.68 13.79
C ARG A 114 -10.52 7.36 12.72
N MET A 115 -9.27 7.58 13.06
CA MET A 115 -8.14 7.00 12.32
C MET A 115 -8.07 5.48 12.53
N GLY A 116 -7.53 4.76 11.55
CA GLY A 116 -7.18 3.35 11.69
C GLY A 116 -5.97 3.17 12.63
N LYS A 117 -5.86 2.00 13.23
CA LYS A 117 -4.72 1.63 14.07
C LYS A 117 -3.72 0.78 13.28
N THR A 118 -2.43 0.91 13.61
CA THR A 118 -1.37 0.07 13.01
C THR A 118 -1.64 -1.43 13.18
N GLN A 119 -2.25 -1.82 14.33
CA GLN A 119 -2.65 -3.20 14.60
C GLN A 119 -3.73 -3.71 13.65
N GLU A 120 -4.63 -2.84 13.16
CA GLU A 120 -5.68 -3.25 12.22
C GLU A 120 -5.08 -3.58 10.84
N VAL A 121 -4.08 -2.80 10.42
CA VAL A 121 -3.30 -3.12 9.20
C VAL A 121 -2.55 -4.44 9.39
N ALA A 122 -1.86 -4.63 10.52
CA ALA A 122 -1.12 -5.85 10.81
C ALA A 122 -2.04 -7.09 10.85
N GLN A 123 -3.24 -6.97 11.44
CA GLN A 123 -4.24 -8.05 11.45
C GLN A 123 -4.67 -8.43 10.03
N LEU A 124 -4.92 -7.46 9.16
CA LEU A 124 -5.27 -7.73 7.76
C LEU A 124 -4.12 -8.41 7.01
N VAL A 125 -2.86 -8.00 7.26
CA VAL A 125 -1.68 -8.71 6.71
C VAL A 125 -1.68 -10.17 7.13
N VAL A 126 -1.89 -10.46 8.41
CA VAL A 126 -1.94 -11.85 8.92
C VAL A 126 -3.08 -12.63 8.26
N GLN A 127 -4.27 -12.05 8.16
CA GLN A 127 -5.42 -12.69 7.51
C GLN A 127 -5.13 -13.02 6.04
N LEU A 128 -4.48 -12.13 5.30
CA LEU A 128 -4.10 -12.36 3.91
C LEU A 128 -2.99 -13.43 3.79
N CYS A 129 -2.06 -13.46 4.74
CA CYS A 129 -0.98 -14.45 4.77
C CYS A 129 -1.46 -15.86 5.12
N THR A 130 -2.49 -15.99 5.97
CA THR A 130 -3.04 -17.28 6.44
C THR A 130 -4.33 -17.68 5.73
N GLY A 131 -4.92 -16.77 4.96
CA GLY A 131 -6.23 -16.92 4.35
C GLY A 131 -6.21 -17.61 2.99
N ASN A 132 -7.24 -17.29 2.20
CA ASN A 132 -7.59 -17.90 0.94
C ASN A 132 -6.46 -17.87 -0.10
N GLU A 133 -6.09 -19.03 -0.64
CA GLU A 133 -5.02 -19.17 -1.66
C GLU A 133 -5.48 -18.75 -3.07
N TYR A 134 -6.79 -18.57 -3.28
CA TYR A 134 -7.34 -18.08 -4.55
C TYR A 134 -7.39 -16.54 -4.64
N LEU A 135 -7.11 -15.83 -3.52
CA LEU A 135 -7.10 -14.38 -3.44
C LEU A 135 -5.75 -13.83 -3.88
N THR A 136 -5.67 -13.31 -5.10
CA THR A 136 -4.46 -12.70 -5.65
C THR A 136 -4.79 -11.52 -6.58
N GLY A 137 -3.86 -10.58 -6.74
CA GLY A 137 -4.00 -9.40 -7.59
C GLY A 137 -4.95 -8.33 -7.05
N GLN A 138 -5.33 -8.40 -5.78
CA GLN A 138 -6.29 -7.50 -5.18
C GLN A 138 -5.60 -6.30 -4.50
N ILE A 139 -6.25 -5.14 -4.60
CA ILE A 139 -5.92 -3.95 -3.84
C ILE A 139 -7.05 -3.76 -2.83
N ILE A 140 -6.78 -4.13 -1.59
CA ILE A 140 -7.79 -4.16 -0.54
C ILE A 140 -7.72 -2.85 0.23
N THR A 141 -8.79 -2.07 0.19
CA THR A 141 -8.90 -0.81 0.90
C THR A 141 -9.18 -1.05 2.38
N LEU A 142 -8.45 -0.35 3.26
CA LEU A 142 -8.64 -0.34 4.70
C LEU A 142 -8.58 1.11 5.18
N ASP A 143 -9.73 1.78 5.21
CA ASP A 143 -9.81 3.24 5.36
C ASP A 143 -10.98 3.75 6.22
N GLY A 144 -11.76 2.86 6.83
CA GLY A 144 -12.93 3.26 7.61
C GLY A 144 -14.11 3.79 6.77
N GLY A 145 -14.10 3.50 5.46
CA GLY A 145 -15.13 3.95 4.52
C GLY A 145 -14.90 5.36 3.96
N TRP A 146 -13.66 5.87 4.04
CA TRP A 146 -13.33 7.24 3.67
C TRP A 146 -13.41 7.51 2.16
N ILE A 147 -12.96 6.54 1.30
CA ILE A 147 -12.88 6.72 -0.16
C ILE A 147 -13.49 5.53 -0.90
#